data_3aa34644d085a12c13ffa6a35adf17f5
#
_entry.id   3aa34644d085a12c13ffa6a35adf17f5
#
_cell.length_a   1.000
_cell.length_b   1.000
_cell.length_c   1.000
_cell.angle_alpha   90.00
_cell.angle_beta   90.00
_cell.angle_gamma   90.00
#
_symmetry.space_group_name_H-M   'P 1'
#
loop_
_entity.id
_entity.type
_entity.pdbx_description
1 polymer ?
#
loop_
_entity_poly.entity_id
_entity_poly.type
_entity_poly.pdbx_seq_one_letter_code
_entity_poly.pdbx_strand_id
1 'polypeptide(L)'
;EGRKAAGILLESGFHQDRVEWLVLGLGVNLVSHPEGVSHPATSLKAVGAEAVAAAHVLECFCSTFENCYTRWLRDGFPPLREAWLLRACGLGDPIEVVLEDGCVSGKFLDLDASGALVLVLENGEMRTITAGDIFFPQGEKRTDHVAGY
;
A
#
# COMPACT_ATOMS: atom_id res chain seq x y z
N GLU A 1 -10.88 -7.80 3.34
CA GLU A 1 -12.05 -7.03 3.79
C GLU A 1 -11.90 -5.51 3.55
N GLY A 2 -10.76 -5.04 2.98
CA GLY A 2 -10.53 -3.64 2.62
C GLY A 2 -10.40 -2.67 3.80
N ARG A 3 -10.28 -3.16 5.04
CA ARG A 3 -10.11 -2.32 6.23
C ARG A 3 -8.64 -2.11 6.56
N LYS A 4 -8.26 -0.90 6.94
CA LYS A 4 -6.89 -0.52 7.25
C LYS A 4 -6.44 -1.08 8.61
N ALA A 5 -5.50 -2.01 8.60
CA ALA A 5 -4.90 -2.59 9.81
C ALA A 5 -3.56 -1.94 10.19
N ALA A 6 -2.88 -1.30 9.23
CA ALA A 6 -1.57 -0.68 9.42
C ALA A 6 -1.38 0.54 8.53
N GLY A 7 -0.39 1.36 8.84
CA GLY A 7 0.07 2.47 8.03
C GLY A 7 1.58 2.54 8.01
N ILE A 8 2.13 2.97 6.88
CA ILE A 8 3.57 3.19 6.68
C ILE A 8 3.77 4.66 6.35
N LEU A 9 4.78 5.27 6.97
CA LEU A 9 5.25 6.62 6.68
C LEU A 9 6.72 6.54 6.32
N LEU A 10 7.10 7.20 5.23
CA LEU A 10 8.49 7.36 4.83
C LEU A 10 8.89 8.83 4.97
N GLU A 11 10.02 9.05 5.63
CA GLU A 11 10.65 10.36 5.74
C GLU A 11 12.09 10.25 5.23
N SER A 12 12.57 11.25 4.51
CA SER A 12 13.92 11.24 3.95
C SER A 12 14.55 12.62 3.98
N GLY A 13 15.87 12.66 4.13
CA GLY A 13 16.67 13.86 3.96
C GLY A 13 17.57 13.73 2.73
N PHE A 14 17.81 14.86 2.07
CA PHE A 14 18.65 14.95 0.87
C PHE A 14 19.84 15.85 1.12
N HIS A 15 20.99 15.43 0.62
CA HIS A 15 22.17 16.25 0.52
C HIS A 15 22.76 16.13 -0.89
N GLN A 16 22.94 17.26 -1.60
CA GLN A 16 23.46 17.28 -2.98
C GLN A 16 22.74 16.28 -3.92
N ASP A 17 21.41 16.30 -3.95
CA ASP A 17 20.53 15.44 -4.76
C ASP A 17 20.64 13.93 -4.49
N ARG A 18 21.24 13.55 -3.35
CA ARG A 18 21.29 12.16 -2.88
C ARG A 18 20.50 12.01 -1.59
N VAL A 19 19.81 10.89 -1.47
CA VAL A 19 19.19 10.51 -0.20
C VAL A 19 20.30 10.25 0.81
N GLU A 20 20.36 11.07 1.87
CA GLU A 20 21.32 10.93 2.96
C GLU A 20 20.80 9.94 4.01
N TRP A 21 19.52 10.02 4.32
CA TRP A 21 18.85 9.11 5.23
C TRP A 21 17.41 8.87 4.83
N LEU A 22 16.89 7.72 5.21
CA LEU A 22 15.51 7.33 5.05
C LEU A 22 15.03 6.70 6.37
N VAL A 23 13.89 7.18 6.87
CA VAL A 23 13.21 6.60 8.02
C VAL A 23 11.89 6.00 7.57
N LEU A 24 11.67 4.74 7.94
CA LEU A 24 10.42 4.04 7.73
C LEU A 24 9.70 3.90 9.07
N GLY A 25 8.59 4.63 9.23
CA GLY A 25 7.67 4.49 10.35
C GLY A 25 6.59 3.47 10.04
N LEU A 26 6.37 2.49 10.92
CA LEU A 26 5.31 1.49 10.80
C LEU A 26 4.37 1.58 12.00
N GLY A 27 3.09 1.87 11.75
CA GLY A 27 2.01 1.78 12.75
C GLY A 27 1.11 0.59 12.46
N VAL A 28 0.90 -0.29 13.45
CA VAL A 28 0.03 -1.47 13.32
C VAL A 28 -1.05 -1.44 14.39
N ASN A 29 -2.30 -1.58 13.99
CA ASN A 29 -3.44 -1.72 14.91
C ASN A 29 -3.46 -3.13 15.48
N LEU A 30 -2.90 -3.34 16.67
CA LEU A 30 -2.83 -4.68 17.28
C LEU A 30 -4.14 -5.05 17.99
N VAL A 31 -4.55 -4.26 18.98
CA VAL A 31 -5.68 -4.57 19.88
C VAL A 31 -6.91 -3.74 19.52
N SER A 32 -6.72 -2.46 19.22
CA SER A 32 -7.78 -1.50 18.89
C SER A 32 -7.49 -0.79 17.58
N HIS A 33 -8.48 -0.13 17.04
CA HIS A 33 -8.37 0.68 15.83
C HIS A 33 -9.26 1.93 15.96
N PRO A 34 -8.97 3.02 15.24
CA PRO A 34 -9.82 4.21 15.27
C PRO A 34 -11.18 3.93 14.64
N GLU A 35 -12.23 4.55 15.20
CA GLU A 35 -13.60 4.54 14.69
C GLU A 35 -13.93 5.90 14.05
N GLY A 36 -14.91 5.92 13.14
CA GLY A 36 -15.38 7.18 12.53
C GLY A 36 -14.39 7.86 11.61
N VAL A 37 -13.39 7.13 11.11
CA VAL A 37 -12.40 7.63 10.15
C VAL A 37 -12.87 7.44 8.70
N SER A 38 -12.35 8.26 7.78
CA SER A 38 -12.69 8.22 6.35
C SER A 38 -12.40 6.87 5.68
N HIS A 39 -11.35 6.17 6.13
CA HIS A 39 -11.03 4.81 5.67
C HIS A 39 -11.36 3.82 6.79
N PRO A 40 -12.27 2.86 6.56
CA PRO A 40 -12.60 1.84 7.54
C PRO A 40 -11.34 1.15 8.08
N ALA A 41 -11.23 1.09 9.40
CA ALA A 41 -10.08 0.51 10.07
C ALA A 41 -10.42 -0.84 10.71
N THR A 42 -9.40 -1.61 11.03
CA THR A 42 -9.47 -2.86 11.80
C THR A 42 -8.20 -3.04 12.63
N SER A 43 -8.20 -4.04 13.51
CA SER A 43 -7.02 -4.45 14.27
C SER A 43 -6.78 -5.95 14.11
N LEU A 44 -5.59 -6.42 14.42
CA LEU A 44 -5.26 -7.85 14.38
C LEU A 44 -6.19 -8.65 15.30
N LYS A 45 -6.49 -8.12 16.49
CA LYS A 45 -7.44 -8.72 17.42
C LYS A 45 -8.85 -8.83 16.81
N ALA A 46 -9.33 -7.79 16.15
CA ALA A 46 -10.66 -7.77 15.54
C ALA A 46 -10.82 -8.77 14.37
N VAL A 47 -9.71 -9.20 13.77
CA VAL A 47 -9.70 -10.22 12.70
C VAL A 47 -9.30 -11.62 13.18
N GLY A 48 -9.28 -11.85 14.51
CA GLY A 48 -9.10 -13.17 15.12
C GLY A 48 -7.70 -13.48 15.68
N ALA A 49 -6.77 -12.54 15.66
CA ALA A 49 -5.46 -12.73 16.29
C ALA A 49 -5.51 -12.27 17.76
N GLU A 50 -5.99 -13.13 18.65
CA GLU A 50 -6.36 -12.76 20.03
C GLU A 50 -5.18 -12.35 20.94
N ALA A 51 -3.96 -12.80 20.69
CA ALA A 51 -2.81 -12.60 21.59
C ALA A 51 -1.51 -12.29 20.86
N VAL A 52 -1.50 -11.25 20.02
CA VAL A 52 -0.28 -10.86 19.30
C VAL A 52 0.50 -9.83 20.09
N ALA A 53 1.69 -10.21 20.56
CA ALA A 53 2.63 -9.29 21.19
C ALA A 53 3.26 -8.34 20.16
N ALA A 54 3.40 -7.06 20.51
CA ALA A 54 4.04 -6.07 19.64
C ALA A 54 5.48 -6.47 19.24
N ALA A 55 6.23 -7.06 20.16
CA ALA A 55 7.58 -7.56 19.89
C ALA A 55 7.59 -8.62 18.78
N HIS A 56 6.64 -9.55 18.81
CA HIS A 56 6.54 -10.58 17.77
C HIS A 56 6.21 -9.99 16.39
N VAL A 57 5.29 -9.01 16.33
CA VAL A 57 4.98 -8.32 15.07
C VAL A 57 6.20 -7.59 14.54
N LEU A 58 6.97 -6.94 15.42
CA LEU A 58 8.20 -6.25 15.04
C LEU A 58 9.25 -7.23 14.50
N GLU A 59 9.47 -8.37 15.16
CA GLU A 59 10.39 -9.41 14.69
C GLU A 59 9.99 -9.94 13.30
N CYS A 60 8.72 -10.26 13.09
CA CYS A 60 8.19 -10.70 11.80
C CYS A 60 8.37 -9.63 10.72
N PHE A 61 8.09 -8.36 11.07
CA PHE A 61 8.29 -7.24 10.15
C PHE A 61 9.76 -7.10 9.76
N CYS A 62 10.68 -7.03 10.73
CA CYS A 62 12.12 -6.86 10.47
C CYS A 62 12.66 -7.99 9.58
N SER A 63 12.32 -9.24 9.90
CA SER A 63 12.75 -10.40 9.09
C SER A 63 12.21 -10.35 7.67
N THR A 64 10.92 -10.01 7.51
CA THR A 64 10.30 -9.91 6.18
C THR A 64 10.88 -8.73 5.39
N PHE A 65 11.07 -7.60 6.05
CA PHE A 65 11.68 -6.41 5.44
C PHE A 65 13.10 -6.68 4.96
N GLU A 66 13.95 -7.32 5.80
CA GLU A 66 15.31 -7.70 5.44
C GLU A 66 15.34 -8.60 4.19
N ASN A 67 14.45 -9.60 4.12
CA ASN A 67 14.34 -10.46 2.95
C ASN A 67 13.94 -9.69 1.69
N CYS A 68 12.95 -8.79 1.79
CA CYS A 68 12.52 -7.92 0.68
C CYS A 68 13.63 -6.97 0.25
N TYR A 69 14.32 -6.35 1.22
CA TYR A 69 15.42 -5.41 0.95
C TYR A 69 16.62 -6.11 0.29
N THR A 70 17.01 -7.28 0.78
CA THR A 70 18.08 -8.09 0.18
C THR A 70 17.73 -8.51 -1.25
N ARG A 71 16.48 -8.90 -1.49
CA ARG A 71 15.97 -9.21 -2.83
C ARG A 71 16.01 -8.00 -3.75
N TRP A 72 15.62 -6.83 -3.24
CA TRP A 72 15.71 -5.58 -3.99
C TRP A 72 17.15 -5.24 -4.38
N LEU A 73 18.09 -5.35 -3.46
CA LEU A 73 19.50 -5.08 -3.75
C LEU A 73 20.09 -6.02 -4.80
N ARG A 74 19.64 -7.28 -4.83
CA ARG A 74 20.13 -8.29 -5.76
C ARG A 74 19.43 -8.24 -7.12
N ASP A 75 18.12 -8.15 -7.15
CA ASP A 75 17.27 -8.37 -8.33
C ASP A 75 16.57 -7.08 -8.83
N GLY A 76 16.73 -5.96 -8.09
CA GLY A 76 16.06 -4.71 -8.38
C GLY A 76 14.58 -4.68 -7.97
N PHE A 77 13.85 -3.69 -8.48
CA PHE A 77 12.45 -3.47 -8.13
C PHE A 77 11.45 -4.45 -8.76
N PRO A 78 11.65 -5.01 -9.98
CA PRO A 78 10.62 -5.81 -10.65
C PRO A 78 10.00 -6.93 -9.82
N PRO A 79 10.76 -7.78 -9.11
CA PRO A 79 10.15 -8.85 -8.31
C PRO A 79 9.38 -8.35 -7.08
N LEU A 80 9.71 -7.17 -6.56
CA LEU A 80 8.93 -6.55 -5.48
C LEU A 80 7.63 -5.96 -6.01
N ARG A 81 7.69 -5.30 -7.19
CA ARG A 81 6.52 -4.80 -7.89
C ARG A 81 5.50 -5.93 -8.16
N GLU A 82 5.93 -7.06 -8.70
CA GLU A 82 5.07 -8.22 -8.94
C GLU A 82 4.42 -8.71 -7.63
N ALA A 83 5.22 -8.89 -6.58
CA ALA A 83 4.72 -9.34 -5.28
C ALA A 83 3.74 -8.35 -4.64
N TRP A 84 3.90 -7.06 -4.88
CA TRP A 84 2.99 -6.01 -4.42
C TRP A 84 1.68 -6.04 -5.22
N LEU A 85 1.76 -6.09 -6.56
CA LEU A 85 0.59 -6.12 -7.45
C LEU A 85 -0.33 -7.32 -7.17
N LEU A 86 0.24 -8.48 -6.84
CA LEU A 86 -0.53 -9.66 -6.42
C LEU A 86 -1.39 -9.44 -5.16
N ARG A 87 -1.07 -8.43 -4.35
CA ARG A 87 -1.76 -8.09 -3.10
C ARG A 87 -2.49 -6.75 -3.14
N ALA A 88 -2.29 -6.00 -4.21
CA ALA A 88 -2.87 -4.68 -4.36
C ALA A 88 -4.40 -4.75 -4.37
N CYS A 89 -5.03 -3.87 -3.60
CA CYS A 89 -6.45 -3.62 -3.72
C CYS A 89 -6.74 -2.72 -4.92
N GLY A 90 -7.83 -3.00 -5.63
CA GLY A 90 -8.31 -2.14 -6.71
C GLY A 90 -7.56 -2.26 -8.05
N LEU A 91 -6.63 -3.21 -8.19
CA LEU A 91 -6.02 -3.47 -9.49
C LEU A 91 -7.09 -3.89 -10.50
N GLY A 92 -7.20 -3.15 -11.60
CA GLY A 92 -8.25 -3.34 -12.59
C GLY A 92 -9.58 -2.64 -12.29
N ASP A 93 -9.74 -2.03 -11.11
CA ASP A 93 -10.96 -1.34 -10.70
C ASP A 93 -10.85 0.19 -10.94
N PRO A 94 -11.97 0.92 -11.03
CA PRO A 94 -11.97 2.37 -10.98
C PRO A 94 -11.50 2.86 -9.61
N ILE A 95 -10.61 3.84 -9.60
CA ILE A 95 -10.15 4.55 -8.39
C ILE A 95 -10.15 6.05 -8.64
N GLU A 96 -10.23 6.81 -7.54
CA GLU A 96 -10.02 8.25 -7.54
C GLU A 96 -8.72 8.57 -6.79
N VAL A 97 -7.90 9.41 -7.37
CA VAL A 97 -6.65 9.88 -6.76
C VAL A 97 -6.76 11.37 -6.50
N VAL A 98 -6.66 11.76 -5.24
CA VAL A 98 -6.61 13.16 -4.81
C VAL A 98 -5.17 13.62 -4.85
N LEU A 99 -4.91 14.63 -5.67
CA LEU A 99 -3.63 15.31 -5.84
C LEU A 99 -3.70 16.69 -5.15
N GLU A 100 -2.57 17.38 -5.05
CA GLU A 100 -2.53 18.75 -4.51
C GLU A 100 -3.35 19.73 -5.35
N ASP A 101 -3.42 19.52 -6.66
CA ASP A 101 -4.08 20.38 -7.66
C ASP A 101 -5.46 19.89 -8.10
N GLY A 102 -6.01 18.82 -7.51
CA GLY A 102 -7.32 18.30 -7.83
C GLY A 102 -7.44 16.79 -7.73
N CYS A 103 -8.51 16.25 -8.35
CA CYS A 103 -8.78 14.81 -8.35
C CYS A 103 -8.67 14.24 -9.76
N VAL A 104 -8.21 13.00 -9.87
CA VAL A 104 -8.13 12.25 -11.12
C VAL A 104 -8.80 10.89 -10.92
N SER A 105 -9.78 10.59 -11.76
CA SER A 105 -10.43 9.28 -11.77
C SER A 105 -9.95 8.46 -12.95
N GLY A 106 -9.75 7.17 -12.74
CA GLY A 106 -9.33 6.25 -13.78
C GLY A 106 -9.28 4.81 -13.28
N LYS A 107 -9.02 3.90 -14.17
CA LYS A 107 -8.82 2.49 -13.86
C LYS A 107 -7.37 2.26 -13.41
N PHE A 108 -7.17 1.67 -12.25
CA PHE A 108 -5.85 1.27 -11.78
C PHE A 108 -5.30 0.15 -12.66
N LEU A 109 -4.35 0.47 -13.54
CA LEU A 109 -3.80 -0.50 -14.47
C LEU A 109 -2.59 -1.23 -13.88
N ASP A 110 -1.63 -0.50 -13.31
CA ASP A 110 -0.32 -1.04 -12.94
C ASP A 110 0.47 -0.07 -12.04
N LEU A 111 1.68 -0.50 -11.64
CA LEU A 111 2.78 0.38 -11.26
C LEU A 111 3.81 0.41 -12.38
N ASP A 112 4.45 1.52 -12.64
CA ASP A 112 5.56 1.58 -13.58
C ASP A 112 6.88 1.04 -12.97
N ALA A 113 7.97 1.12 -13.74
CA ALA A 113 9.29 0.65 -13.29
C ALA A 113 9.88 1.47 -12.12
N SER A 114 9.37 2.66 -11.85
CA SER A 114 9.73 3.50 -10.70
C SER A 114 8.83 3.31 -9.49
N GLY A 115 7.75 2.54 -9.62
CA GLY A 115 6.73 2.33 -8.59
C GLY A 115 5.61 3.36 -8.63
N ALA A 116 5.55 4.23 -9.64
CA ALA A 116 4.46 5.18 -9.80
C ALA A 116 3.18 4.47 -10.28
N LEU A 117 2.04 4.95 -9.79
CA LEU A 117 0.72 4.44 -10.16
C LEU A 117 0.41 4.77 -11.61
N VAL A 118 -0.03 3.77 -12.38
CA VAL A 118 -0.49 3.93 -13.76
C VAL A 118 -2.01 3.80 -13.82
N LEU A 119 -2.67 4.88 -14.24
CA LEU A 119 -4.12 4.93 -14.49
C LEU A 119 -4.41 4.92 -15.99
N VAL A 120 -5.53 4.29 -16.36
CA VAL A 120 -6.18 4.50 -17.64
C VAL A 120 -7.39 5.40 -17.42
N LEU A 121 -7.38 6.60 -18.02
CA LEU A 121 -8.47 7.55 -17.93
C LEU A 121 -9.66 7.13 -18.83
N GLU A 122 -10.82 7.75 -18.65
CA GLU A 122 -12.03 7.47 -19.46
C GLU A 122 -11.83 7.68 -20.97
N ASN A 123 -10.96 8.63 -21.34
CA ASN A 123 -10.60 8.88 -22.74
C ASN A 123 -9.58 7.86 -23.32
N GLY A 124 -9.15 6.87 -22.51
CA GLY A 124 -8.16 5.85 -22.90
C GLY A 124 -6.70 6.27 -22.75
N GLU A 125 -6.43 7.51 -22.33
CA GLU A 125 -5.06 7.95 -22.04
C GLU A 125 -4.51 7.31 -20.77
N MET A 126 -3.22 7.03 -20.77
CA MET A 126 -2.51 6.57 -19.56
C MET A 126 -1.93 7.78 -18.83
N ARG A 127 -2.14 7.82 -17.52
CA ARG A 127 -1.56 8.82 -16.62
C ARG A 127 -0.75 8.15 -15.53
N THR A 128 0.47 8.61 -15.33
CA THR A 128 1.36 8.17 -14.25
C THR A 128 1.29 9.16 -13.09
N ILE A 129 1.14 8.63 -11.86
CA ILE A 129 1.01 9.42 -10.64
C ILE A 129 2.03 8.95 -9.62
N THR A 130 2.87 9.86 -9.14
CA THR A 130 3.95 9.59 -8.18
C THR A 130 3.56 9.86 -6.73
N ALA A 131 2.55 10.72 -6.49
CA ALA A 131 2.07 11.07 -5.16
C ALA A 131 0.58 11.42 -5.21
N GLY A 132 -0.17 11.06 -4.15
CA GLY A 132 -1.60 11.35 -4.00
C GLY A 132 -2.27 10.36 -3.04
N ASP A 133 -3.47 10.70 -2.61
CA ASP A 133 -4.31 9.83 -1.78
C ASP A 133 -5.30 9.06 -2.66
N ILE A 134 -5.34 7.73 -2.50
CA ILE A 134 -6.19 6.86 -3.30
C ILE A 134 -7.50 6.60 -2.57
N PHE A 135 -8.61 6.81 -3.27
CA PHE A 135 -9.96 6.49 -2.81
C PHE A 135 -10.60 5.46 -3.74
N PHE A 136 -11.25 4.47 -3.14
CA PHE A 136 -12.04 3.50 -3.86
C PHE A 136 -13.49 3.98 -3.86
N PRO A 137 -14.13 4.20 -5.03
CA PRO A 137 -15.54 4.55 -5.09
C PRO A 137 -16.37 3.53 -4.31
N GLN A 138 -17.25 3.99 -3.43
CA GLN A 138 -18.15 3.12 -2.66
C GLN A 138 -19.23 2.55 -3.60
N GLY A 139 -19.09 1.31 -4.00
CA GLY A 139 -20.11 0.62 -4.79
C GLY A 139 -19.57 -0.54 -5.59
N GLU A 140 -19.29 -1.63 -4.90
CA GLU A 140 -19.60 -3.02 -5.28
C GLU A 140 -18.83 -3.96 -4.34
N LYS A 141 -19.57 -4.90 -3.74
CA LYS A 141 -19.00 -5.96 -2.90
C LYS A 141 -18.02 -6.77 -3.76
N ARG A 142 -16.72 -6.69 -3.44
CA ARG A 142 -15.72 -7.57 -4.04
C ARG A 142 -16.08 -9.02 -3.69
N THR A 143 -16.37 -9.81 -4.72
CA THR A 143 -16.33 -11.27 -4.62
C THR A 143 -14.90 -11.68 -4.36
N ASP A 144 -14.67 -12.27 -3.19
CA ASP A 144 -13.38 -12.78 -2.74
C ASP A 144 -12.84 -13.82 -3.72
N HIS A 145 -11.76 -13.47 -4.41
CA HIS A 145 -10.85 -14.47 -4.91
C HIS A 145 -9.77 -14.71 -3.83
N VAL A 146 -10.16 -15.46 -2.81
CA VAL A 146 -9.20 -16.11 -1.92
C VAL A 146 -8.68 -17.33 -2.67
N ALA A 147 -7.55 -17.18 -3.33
CA ALA A 147 -6.73 -18.32 -3.70
C ALA A 147 -6.13 -18.86 -2.40
N GLY A 148 -6.52 -20.08 -2.02
CA GLY A 148 -6.13 -20.71 -0.77
C GLY A 148 -4.60 -20.98 -0.68
N TYR A 149 -4.15 -20.93 0.56
CA TYR A 149 -2.99 -21.65 1.10
C TYR A 149 -3.41 -22.35 2.37
#